data_9129e001ffc4768f17ad64ded5ad80ab
#
_entry.id   9129e001ffc4768f17ad64ded5ad80ab
#
_cell.length_a   1.000
_cell.length_b   1.000
_cell.length_c   1.000
_cell.angle_alpha   90.00
_cell.angle_beta   90.00
_cell.angle_gamma   90.00
#
_symmetry.space_group_name_H-M   'P 1'
#
loop_
_entity.id
_entity.type
_entity.pdbx_description
1 polymer ?
#
loop_
_entity_poly.entity_id
_entity_poly.type
_entity_poly.pdbx_seq_one_letter_code
_entity_poly.pdbx_strand_id
1 'polypeptide(L)'
;MNLERLVLSKKKISNELIELPFNKIFFKLAIPNICATFLSASTVIFDLWYIGKIGMTELAGVAYIFPIFMLTSMLSNGAFGGAISGATARAFGSKNLHLAECIFRSAILISLFGSLLMMLLFFAISEKFFIFMNIDQEVSSAALSYGNILLGGIFLIWLFNIIISVTRGSGNTIIPAFSWLIVLSFHVLLASFNFVYIDGNFILKNYVTFLSENYLFNSLEWSAISLLSGYFFGILFILGFYFFGSHSYSFKFSKILRLDGFFKLIKSGSLASCQSLMTISLALFCTAVIGIFGSHWAAGFGIAIRLECY
;
A
#
# COMPACT_ATOMS: atom_id res chain seq x y z
N MET A 1 29.19 -20.46 6.61
CA MET A 1 29.25 -19.02 6.28
C MET A 1 29.48 -18.27 7.59
N ASN A 2 30.67 -17.65 7.76
CA ASN A 2 31.23 -17.25 9.07
C ASN A 2 30.43 -16.16 9.78
N LEU A 3 30.10 -16.43 11.05
CA LEU A 3 29.46 -15.49 11.97
C LEU A 3 30.21 -14.14 12.08
N GLU A 4 31.55 -14.15 11.95
CA GLU A 4 32.36 -12.93 11.95
C GLU A 4 32.08 -11.98 10.77
N ARG A 5 31.85 -12.48 9.56
CA ARG A 5 31.44 -11.63 8.41
C ARG A 5 30.07 -10.99 8.61
N LEU A 6 29.16 -11.69 9.28
CA LEU A 6 27.83 -11.18 9.66
C LEU A 6 27.93 -10.06 10.70
N VAL A 7 28.79 -10.19 11.69
CA VAL A 7 29.02 -9.19 12.75
C VAL A 7 29.72 -7.94 12.18
N LEU A 8 30.67 -8.12 11.27
CA LEU A 8 31.39 -7.00 10.62
C LEU A 8 30.49 -6.20 9.66
N SER A 9 29.62 -6.85 8.93
CA SER A 9 28.59 -6.20 8.10
C SER A 9 27.59 -5.40 8.94
N LYS A 10 27.16 -5.93 10.07
CA LYS A 10 26.28 -5.27 11.05
C LYS A 10 26.87 -4.00 11.64
N LYS A 11 28.16 -4.04 11.96
CA LYS A 11 28.91 -2.91 12.51
C LYS A 11 29.06 -1.78 11.50
N LYS A 12 29.16 -2.13 10.20
CA LYS A 12 29.41 -1.19 9.12
C LYS A 12 28.20 -0.28 8.84
N ILE A 13 26.97 -0.80 8.73
CA ILE A 13 25.78 0.00 8.39
C ILE A 13 25.37 0.92 9.55
N SER A 14 25.38 0.44 10.78
CA SER A 14 25.00 1.23 11.96
C SER A 14 26.00 2.37 12.22
N ASN A 15 27.29 2.12 12.02
CA ASN A 15 28.31 3.16 12.19
C ASN A 15 28.33 4.15 11.02
N GLU A 16 28.06 3.69 9.81
CA GLU A 16 28.05 4.54 8.62
C GLU A 16 27.00 5.66 8.69
N LEU A 17 25.79 5.39 9.24
CA LEU A 17 24.77 6.41 9.41
C LEU A 17 25.06 7.40 10.55
N ILE A 18 25.91 7.03 11.53
CA ILE A 18 26.29 7.90 12.65
C ILE A 18 27.51 8.73 12.31
N GLU A 19 28.43 8.20 11.50
CA GLU A 19 29.75 8.81 11.20
C GLU A 19 29.74 9.71 9.94
N LEU A 20 28.74 9.54 9.05
CA LEU A 20 28.66 10.34 7.83
C LEU A 20 28.25 11.79 8.11
N PRO A 21 28.75 12.79 7.36
CA PRO A 21 28.29 14.17 7.46
C PRO A 21 26.81 14.28 7.06
N PHE A 22 26.08 15.19 7.72
CA PHE A 22 24.64 15.37 7.59
C PHE A 22 24.15 15.38 6.13
N ASN A 23 24.81 16.11 5.27
CA ASN A 23 24.41 16.21 3.85
C ASN A 23 24.40 14.84 3.14
N LYS A 24 25.41 14.00 3.40
CA LYS A 24 25.47 12.65 2.79
C LYS A 24 24.38 11.73 3.33
N ILE A 25 24.11 11.81 4.63
CA ILE A 25 23.01 11.03 5.25
C ILE A 25 21.67 11.47 4.68
N PHE A 26 21.45 12.79 4.61
CA PHE A 26 20.21 13.36 4.09
C PHE A 26 19.92 12.86 2.67
N PHE A 27 20.83 13.01 1.73
CA PHE A 27 20.62 12.56 0.35
C PHE A 27 20.52 11.04 0.23
N LYS A 28 21.27 10.28 1.03
CA LYS A 28 21.23 8.81 1.05
C LYS A 28 19.87 8.27 1.48
N LEU A 29 19.17 8.97 2.37
CA LEU A 29 17.85 8.56 2.86
C LEU A 29 16.71 9.23 2.10
N ALA A 30 16.85 10.52 1.74
CA ALA A 30 15.79 11.29 1.11
C ALA A 30 15.54 10.89 -0.34
N ILE A 31 16.57 10.75 -1.16
CA ILE A 31 16.40 10.44 -2.58
C ILE A 31 15.63 9.13 -2.82
N PRO A 32 16.02 7.98 -2.22
CA PRO A 32 15.25 6.76 -2.43
C PRO A 32 13.82 6.84 -1.87
N ASN A 33 13.60 7.59 -0.78
CA ASN A 33 12.27 7.76 -0.23
C ASN A 33 11.38 8.63 -1.13
N ILE A 34 11.92 9.67 -1.74
CA ILE A 34 11.23 10.49 -2.76
C ILE A 34 10.87 9.61 -3.97
N CYS A 35 11.82 8.81 -4.46
CA CYS A 35 11.55 7.85 -5.54
C CYS A 35 10.44 6.87 -5.17
N ALA A 36 10.44 6.32 -3.95
CA ALA A 36 9.39 5.41 -3.48
C ALA A 36 8.02 6.09 -3.46
N THR A 37 7.94 7.33 -2.97
CA THR A 37 6.69 8.12 -2.94
C THR A 37 6.21 8.43 -4.36
N PHE A 38 7.11 8.84 -5.26
CA PHE A 38 6.78 9.09 -6.66
C PHE A 38 6.25 7.83 -7.36
N LEU A 39 6.87 6.66 -7.15
CA LEU A 39 6.44 5.40 -7.73
C LEU A 39 5.08 4.96 -7.16
N SER A 40 4.83 5.17 -5.86
CA SER A 40 3.53 4.88 -5.26
C SER A 40 2.42 5.75 -5.84
N ALA A 41 2.66 7.06 -6.00
CA ALA A 41 1.73 7.97 -6.65
C ALA A 41 1.49 7.59 -8.12
N SER A 42 2.55 7.25 -8.85
CA SER A 42 2.46 6.80 -10.25
C SER A 42 1.61 5.53 -10.40
N THR A 43 1.65 4.62 -9.42
CA THR A 43 0.81 3.40 -9.42
C THR A 43 -0.67 3.76 -9.40
N VAL A 44 -1.08 4.69 -8.54
CA VAL A 44 -2.48 5.14 -8.43
C VAL A 44 -2.91 5.95 -9.66
N ILE A 45 -2.05 6.82 -10.17
CA ILE A 45 -2.33 7.61 -11.38
C ILE A 45 -2.52 6.68 -12.58
N PHE A 46 -1.68 5.66 -12.71
CA PHE A 46 -1.79 4.67 -13.77
C PHE A 46 -3.10 3.88 -13.67
N ASP A 47 -3.47 3.42 -12.47
CA ASP A 47 -4.73 2.70 -12.24
C ASP A 47 -5.95 3.56 -12.66
N LEU A 48 -5.99 4.83 -12.25
CA LEU A 48 -7.05 5.75 -12.64
C LEU A 48 -7.09 6.02 -14.15
N TRP A 49 -5.93 6.18 -14.78
CA TRP A 49 -5.83 6.35 -16.23
C TRP A 49 -6.36 5.11 -16.96
N TYR A 50 -5.97 3.92 -16.51
CA TYR A 50 -6.41 2.65 -17.07
C TYR A 50 -7.93 2.49 -16.93
N ILE A 51 -8.50 2.72 -15.76
CA ILE A 51 -9.94 2.63 -15.50
C ILE A 51 -10.71 3.66 -16.32
N GLY A 52 -10.18 4.86 -16.48
CA GLY A 52 -10.77 5.89 -17.34
C GLY A 52 -10.84 5.51 -18.82
N LYS A 53 -10.01 4.55 -19.27
CA LYS A 53 -10.08 3.98 -20.61
C LYS A 53 -11.15 2.89 -20.74
N ILE A 54 -11.54 2.25 -19.64
CA ILE A 54 -12.64 1.26 -19.62
C ILE A 54 -13.97 1.98 -19.80
N GLY A 55 -14.26 3.00 -18.98
CA GLY A 55 -15.50 3.75 -19.07
C GLY A 55 -15.67 4.81 -17.99
N MET A 56 -16.60 5.73 -18.22
CA MET A 56 -16.89 6.82 -17.27
C MET A 56 -17.68 6.32 -16.06
N THR A 57 -18.54 5.32 -16.22
CA THR A 57 -19.29 4.69 -15.13
C THR A 57 -18.36 3.96 -14.17
N GLU A 58 -17.38 3.20 -14.71
CA GLU A 58 -16.37 2.49 -13.96
C GLU A 58 -15.47 3.46 -13.21
N LEU A 59 -15.04 4.54 -13.86
CA LEU A 59 -14.23 5.57 -13.23
C LEU A 59 -14.99 6.26 -12.09
N ALA A 60 -16.28 6.56 -12.29
CA ALA A 60 -17.15 7.11 -11.25
C ALA A 60 -17.29 6.13 -10.06
N GLY A 61 -17.50 4.84 -10.33
CA GLY A 61 -17.58 3.80 -9.31
C GLY A 61 -16.32 3.74 -8.45
N VAL A 62 -15.14 3.70 -9.08
CA VAL A 62 -13.85 3.68 -8.37
C VAL A 62 -13.60 4.98 -7.59
N ALA A 63 -14.15 6.10 -8.03
CA ALA A 63 -14.05 7.36 -7.30
C ALA A 63 -14.67 7.29 -5.89
N TYR A 64 -15.73 6.48 -5.69
CA TYR A 64 -16.32 6.24 -4.37
C TYR A 64 -15.52 5.26 -3.51
N ILE A 65 -14.77 4.34 -4.12
CA ILE A 65 -13.89 3.40 -3.40
C ILE A 65 -12.59 4.08 -2.96
N PHE A 66 -12.14 5.07 -3.71
CA PHE A 66 -10.84 5.72 -3.51
C PHE A 66 -10.64 6.31 -2.09
N PRO A 67 -11.60 7.03 -1.45
CA PRO A 67 -11.43 7.51 -0.08
C PRO A 67 -11.20 6.39 0.94
N ILE A 68 -11.84 5.21 0.73
CA ILE A 68 -11.68 4.04 1.60
C ILE A 68 -10.28 3.44 1.41
N PHE A 69 -9.81 3.35 0.16
CA PHE A 69 -8.46 2.93 -0.16
C PHE A 69 -7.41 3.89 0.43
N MET A 70 -7.61 5.20 0.31
CA MET A 70 -6.74 6.21 0.89
C MET A 70 -6.68 6.12 2.41
N LEU A 71 -7.83 5.97 3.09
CA LEU A 71 -7.87 5.76 4.54
C LEU A 71 -7.04 4.54 4.93
N THR A 72 -7.19 3.44 4.21
CA THR A 72 -6.42 2.22 4.41
C THR A 72 -4.91 2.45 4.27
N SER A 73 -4.49 3.17 3.24
CA SER A 73 -3.09 3.50 3.01
C SER A 73 -2.55 4.44 4.09
N MET A 74 -3.32 5.45 4.49
CA MET A 74 -2.94 6.37 5.59
C MET A 74 -2.81 5.64 6.93
N LEU A 75 -3.68 4.68 7.21
CA LEU A 75 -3.59 3.86 8.42
C LEU A 75 -2.37 2.92 8.37
N SER A 76 -2.22 2.14 7.31
CA SER A 76 -1.19 1.09 7.23
C SER A 76 0.22 1.66 7.04
N ASN A 77 0.41 2.65 6.16
CA ASN A 77 1.72 3.26 5.87
C ASN A 77 2.02 4.46 6.78
N GLY A 78 1.05 5.36 6.97
CA GLY A 78 1.20 6.57 7.77
C GLY A 78 1.20 6.29 9.27
N ALA A 79 0.04 5.97 9.83
CA ALA A 79 -0.15 5.87 11.27
C ALA A 79 0.61 4.70 11.90
N PHE A 80 0.25 3.47 11.55
CA PHE A 80 0.91 2.28 12.07
C PHE A 80 2.31 2.10 11.48
N GLY A 81 2.49 2.39 10.18
CA GLY A 81 3.79 2.31 9.53
C GLY A 81 4.80 3.29 10.14
N GLY A 82 4.41 4.51 10.43
CA GLY A 82 5.24 5.50 11.13
C GLY A 82 5.64 5.05 12.54
N ALA A 83 4.68 4.54 13.33
CA ALA A 83 4.93 4.02 14.67
C ALA A 83 5.91 2.83 14.64
N ILE A 84 5.74 1.90 13.69
CA ILE A 84 6.60 0.72 13.51
C ILE A 84 7.98 1.13 13.04
N SER A 85 8.10 2.01 12.05
CA SER A 85 9.37 2.52 11.55
C SER A 85 10.17 3.18 12.65
N GLY A 86 9.55 4.07 13.44
CA GLY A 86 10.19 4.72 14.59
C GLY A 86 10.61 3.75 15.69
N ALA A 87 9.79 2.74 16.01
CA ALA A 87 10.14 1.71 16.99
C ALA A 87 11.30 0.84 16.50
N THR A 88 11.29 0.45 15.24
CA THR A 88 12.35 -0.30 14.57
C THR A 88 13.66 0.48 14.60
N ALA A 89 13.65 1.76 14.23
CA ALA A 89 14.84 2.61 14.25
C ALA A 89 15.47 2.68 15.66
N ARG A 90 14.65 2.81 16.72
CA ARG A 90 15.12 2.82 18.10
C ARG A 90 15.73 1.47 18.51
N ALA A 91 15.10 0.35 18.11
CA ALA A 91 15.63 -0.99 18.40
C ALA A 91 16.99 -1.22 17.72
N PHE A 92 17.15 -0.74 16.49
CA PHE A 92 18.43 -0.80 15.77
C PHE A 92 19.48 0.13 16.37
N GLY A 93 19.12 1.36 16.69
CA GLY A 93 20.02 2.33 17.32
C GLY A 93 20.55 1.83 18.68
N SER A 94 19.69 1.16 19.46
CA SER A 94 20.10 0.52 20.73
C SER A 94 20.81 -0.82 20.57
N LYS A 95 21.03 -1.28 19.32
CA LYS A 95 21.63 -2.59 18.98
C LYS A 95 20.87 -3.80 19.58
N ASN A 96 19.60 -3.61 19.93
CA ASN A 96 18.76 -4.66 20.52
C ASN A 96 17.98 -5.39 19.40
N LEU A 97 18.64 -6.40 18.81
CA LEU A 97 18.06 -7.18 17.71
C LEU A 97 16.84 -7.99 18.15
N HIS A 98 16.82 -8.45 19.40
CA HIS A 98 15.67 -9.16 19.95
C HIS A 98 14.41 -8.26 19.98
N LEU A 99 14.58 -6.99 20.35
CA LEU A 99 13.51 -6.01 20.32
C LEU A 99 13.03 -5.76 18.86
N ALA A 100 13.96 -5.66 17.90
CA ALA A 100 13.62 -5.51 16.50
C ALA A 100 12.80 -6.70 15.96
N GLU A 101 13.15 -7.92 16.33
CA GLU A 101 12.36 -9.12 16.00
C GLU A 101 10.96 -9.10 16.63
N CYS A 102 10.84 -8.69 17.90
CA CYS A 102 9.53 -8.53 18.55
C CYS A 102 8.66 -7.49 17.85
N ILE A 103 9.25 -6.36 17.44
CA ILE A 103 8.55 -5.31 16.69
C ILE A 103 8.05 -5.85 15.35
N PHE A 104 8.89 -6.57 14.60
CA PHE A 104 8.49 -7.14 13.30
C PHE A 104 7.30 -8.09 13.42
N ARG A 105 7.28 -8.98 14.43
CA ARG A 105 6.15 -9.89 14.67
C ARG A 105 4.89 -9.14 15.05
N SER A 106 5.02 -8.16 15.95
CA SER A 106 3.90 -7.30 16.33
C SER A 106 3.36 -6.53 15.12
N ALA A 107 4.24 -6.11 14.23
CA ALA A 107 3.88 -5.43 13.00
C ALA A 107 3.07 -6.32 12.04
N ILE A 108 3.45 -7.60 11.87
CA ILE A 108 2.67 -8.57 11.08
C ILE A 108 1.28 -8.79 11.70
N LEU A 109 1.18 -8.91 13.03
CA LEU A 109 -0.12 -9.05 13.70
C LEU A 109 -0.99 -7.81 13.50
N ILE A 110 -0.41 -6.61 13.61
CA ILE A 110 -1.12 -5.35 13.35
C ILE A 110 -1.62 -5.31 11.90
N SER A 111 -0.81 -5.78 10.93
CA SER A 111 -1.22 -5.90 9.53
C SER A 111 -2.43 -6.83 9.39
N LEU A 112 -2.40 -8.00 10.02
CA LEU A 112 -3.47 -8.98 9.95
C LEU A 112 -4.78 -8.43 10.56
N PHE A 113 -4.71 -7.92 11.79
CA PHE A 113 -5.89 -7.39 12.48
C PHE A 113 -6.42 -6.11 11.82
N GLY A 114 -5.54 -5.19 11.41
CA GLY A 114 -5.93 -3.95 10.75
C GLY A 114 -6.60 -4.19 9.40
N SER A 115 -6.03 -5.07 8.58
CA SER A 115 -6.61 -5.43 7.29
C SER A 115 -7.95 -6.17 7.45
N LEU A 116 -8.04 -7.10 8.41
CA LEU A 116 -9.28 -7.81 8.70
C LEU A 116 -10.38 -6.85 9.14
N LEU A 117 -10.06 -5.90 10.04
CA LEU A 117 -11.00 -4.89 10.49
C LEU A 117 -11.51 -4.03 9.32
N MET A 118 -10.62 -3.54 8.46
CA MET A 118 -11.00 -2.72 7.31
C MET A 118 -11.83 -3.52 6.29
N MET A 119 -11.48 -4.77 6.04
CA MET A 119 -12.23 -5.67 5.18
C MET A 119 -13.65 -5.90 5.72
N LEU A 120 -13.79 -6.24 7.00
CA LEU A 120 -15.09 -6.47 7.62
C LEU A 120 -15.95 -5.21 7.63
N LEU A 121 -15.38 -4.05 7.92
CA LEU A 121 -16.08 -2.76 7.88
C LEU A 121 -16.60 -2.46 6.47
N PHE A 122 -15.79 -2.70 5.45
CA PHE A 122 -16.22 -2.50 4.07
C PHE A 122 -17.38 -3.41 3.71
N PHE A 123 -17.27 -4.72 3.89
CA PHE A 123 -18.35 -5.66 3.54
C PHE A 123 -19.63 -5.45 4.36
N ALA A 124 -19.52 -4.94 5.60
CA ALA A 124 -20.69 -4.68 6.42
C ALA A 124 -21.44 -3.39 6.04
N ILE A 125 -20.77 -2.42 5.47
CA ILE A 125 -21.29 -1.05 5.31
C ILE A 125 -21.48 -0.67 3.83
N SER A 126 -20.70 -1.23 2.89
CA SER A 126 -20.62 -0.75 1.50
C SER A 126 -21.98 -0.68 0.79
N GLU A 127 -22.78 -1.73 0.79
CA GLU A 127 -24.09 -1.73 0.12
C GLU A 127 -25.03 -0.68 0.71
N LYS A 128 -25.11 -0.61 2.05
CA LYS A 128 -25.95 0.36 2.75
C LYS A 128 -25.48 1.81 2.50
N PHE A 129 -24.19 2.00 2.39
CA PHE A 129 -23.60 3.29 2.07
C PHE A 129 -24.01 3.78 0.69
N PHE A 130 -23.93 2.91 -0.34
CA PHE A 130 -24.32 3.28 -1.70
C PHE A 130 -25.83 3.56 -1.83
N ILE A 131 -26.66 2.78 -1.15
CA ILE A 131 -28.11 3.03 -1.07
C ILE A 131 -28.41 4.36 -0.38
N PHE A 132 -27.73 4.65 0.75
CA PHE A 132 -27.92 5.90 1.50
C PHE A 132 -27.50 7.12 0.68
N MET A 133 -26.43 7.00 -0.10
CA MET A 133 -25.93 8.09 -0.97
C MET A 133 -26.77 8.27 -2.24
N ASN A 134 -27.79 7.43 -2.46
CA ASN A 134 -28.67 7.46 -3.64
C ASN A 134 -27.88 7.48 -4.97
N ILE A 135 -26.84 6.64 -5.04
CA ILE A 135 -25.96 6.52 -6.21
C ILE A 135 -26.64 5.63 -7.27
N ASP A 136 -26.47 6.00 -8.54
CA ASP A 136 -26.97 5.23 -9.67
C ASP A 136 -26.54 3.74 -9.56
N GLN A 137 -27.45 2.84 -9.91
CA GLN A 137 -27.24 1.40 -9.75
C GLN A 137 -26.03 0.90 -10.56
N GLU A 138 -25.79 1.44 -11.75
CA GLU A 138 -24.65 1.07 -12.58
C GLU A 138 -23.33 1.49 -11.93
N VAL A 139 -23.27 2.71 -11.40
CA VAL A 139 -22.08 3.22 -10.69
C VAL A 139 -21.83 2.45 -9.41
N SER A 140 -22.88 2.14 -8.64
CA SER A 140 -22.73 1.37 -7.41
C SER A 140 -22.31 -0.08 -7.67
N SER A 141 -22.78 -0.70 -8.75
CA SER A 141 -22.34 -2.04 -9.15
C SER A 141 -20.88 -2.07 -9.57
N ALA A 142 -20.43 -1.06 -10.33
CA ALA A 142 -19.02 -0.89 -10.69
C ALA A 142 -18.14 -0.66 -9.46
N ALA A 143 -18.58 0.19 -8.52
CA ALA A 143 -17.90 0.42 -7.26
C ALA A 143 -17.73 -0.87 -6.45
N LEU A 144 -18.79 -1.67 -6.30
CA LEU A 144 -18.76 -2.94 -5.57
C LEU A 144 -17.89 -3.98 -6.28
N SER A 145 -17.96 -4.09 -7.61
CA SER A 145 -17.11 -4.99 -8.39
C SER A 145 -15.62 -4.76 -8.10
N TYR A 146 -15.16 -3.52 -8.25
CA TYR A 146 -13.78 -3.15 -7.97
C TYR A 146 -13.43 -3.26 -6.49
N GLY A 147 -14.30 -2.71 -5.63
CA GLY A 147 -14.09 -2.63 -4.20
C GLY A 147 -14.02 -3.98 -3.51
N ASN A 148 -14.87 -4.95 -3.90
CA ASN A 148 -14.88 -6.29 -3.33
C ASN A 148 -13.55 -7.01 -3.55
N ILE A 149 -12.93 -6.86 -4.71
CA ILE A 149 -11.64 -7.47 -5.00
C ILE A 149 -10.52 -6.72 -4.28
N LEU A 150 -10.47 -5.39 -4.42
CA LEU A 150 -9.39 -4.58 -3.84
C LEU A 150 -9.37 -4.68 -2.31
N LEU A 151 -10.53 -4.53 -1.67
CA LEU A 151 -10.65 -4.56 -0.21
C LEU A 151 -10.74 -5.99 0.33
N GLY A 152 -11.14 -6.97 -0.49
CA GLY A 152 -10.97 -8.40 -0.18
C GLY A 152 -9.49 -8.79 -0.11
N GLY A 153 -8.65 -8.21 -0.97
CA GLY A 153 -7.20 -8.40 -0.98
C GLY A 153 -6.40 -7.41 -0.13
N ILE A 154 -7.05 -6.59 0.70
CA ILE A 154 -6.44 -5.49 1.46
C ILE A 154 -5.30 -5.93 2.39
N PHE A 155 -5.26 -7.20 2.77
CA PHE A 155 -4.19 -7.79 3.55
C PHE A 155 -2.82 -7.66 2.86
N LEU A 156 -2.76 -7.81 1.54
CA LEU A 156 -1.53 -7.63 0.77
C LEU A 156 -1.01 -6.19 0.88
N ILE A 157 -1.90 -5.21 0.79
CA ILE A 157 -1.57 -3.79 0.90
C ILE A 157 -1.03 -3.46 2.30
N TRP A 158 -1.73 -3.94 3.35
CA TRP A 158 -1.29 -3.74 4.73
C TRP A 158 0.06 -4.40 4.99
N LEU A 159 0.21 -5.65 4.60
CA LEU A 159 1.44 -6.41 4.80
C LEU A 159 2.62 -5.75 4.09
N PHE A 160 2.45 -5.33 2.83
CA PHE A 160 3.45 -4.62 2.07
C PHE A 160 3.89 -3.32 2.77
N ASN A 161 2.93 -2.46 3.15
CA ASN A 161 3.20 -1.19 3.81
C ASN A 161 3.92 -1.37 5.15
N ILE A 162 3.53 -2.37 5.92
CA ILE A 162 4.15 -2.70 7.21
C ILE A 162 5.59 -3.20 7.03
N ILE A 163 5.84 -4.11 6.09
CA ILE A 163 7.20 -4.62 5.84
C ILE A 163 8.11 -3.50 5.32
N ILE A 164 7.61 -2.64 4.42
CA ILE A 164 8.33 -1.44 3.98
C ILE A 164 8.67 -0.54 5.17
N SER A 165 7.75 -0.34 6.10
CA SER A 165 7.96 0.52 7.27
C SER A 165 9.04 -0.03 8.21
N VAL A 166 9.08 -1.35 8.43
CA VAL A 166 10.17 -2.01 9.13
C VAL A 166 11.49 -1.81 8.40
N THR A 167 11.49 -1.97 7.08
CA THR A 167 12.70 -1.81 6.25
C THR A 167 13.23 -0.38 6.30
N ARG A 168 12.35 0.63 6.20
CA ARG A 168 12.74 2.04 6.40
C ARG A 168 13.30 2.30 7.80
N GLY A 169 12.65 1.75 8.82
CA GLY A 169 13.12 1.86 10.21
C GLY A 169 14.49 1.23 10.46
N SER A 170 14.88 0.23 9.67
CA SER A 170 16.23 -0.34 9.72
C SER A 170 17.33 0.54 9.07
N GLY A 171 16.94 1.69 8.50
CA GLY A 171 17.84 2.61 7.78
C GLY A 171 18.03 2.27 6.29
N ASN A 172 17.32 1.26 5.77
CA ASN A 172 17.37 0.91 4.37
C ASN A 172 16.16 1.51 3.64
N THR A 173 16.39 2.55 2.85
CA THR A 173 15.36 3.24 2.04
C THR A 173 15.38 2.83 0.57
N ILE A 174 16.44 2.15 0.13
CA ILE A 174 16.61 1.72 -1.26
C ILE A 174 15.65 0.56 -1.59
N ILE A 175 15.55 -0.43 -0.70
CA ILE A 175 14.67 -1.59 -0.91
C ILE A 175 13.19 -1.19 -1.03
N PRO A 176 12.63 -0.30 -0.18
CA PRO A 176 11.30 0.27 -0.39
C PRO A 176 11.10 0.88 -1.78
N ALA A 177 12.07 1.64 -2.30
CA ALA A 177 11.95 2.23 -3.63
C ALA A 177 11.90 1.17 -4.75
N PHE A 178 12.78 0.17 -4.70
CA PHE A 178 12.74 -0.94 -5.66
C PHE A 178 11.45 -1.79 -5.52
N SER A 179 10.94 -1.95 -4.31
CA SER A 179 9.68 -2.66 -4.09
C SER A 179 8.50 -1.95 -4.74
N TRP A 180 8.42 -0.62 -4.65
CA TRP A 180 7.41 0.17 -5.34
C TRP A 180 7.58 0.13 -6.86
N LEU A 181 8.83 0.11 -7.36
CA LEU A 181 9.09 -0.09 -8.79
C LEU A 181 8.52 -1.43 -9.28
N ILE A 182 8.68 -2.50 -8.50
CA ILE A 182 8.13 -3.82 -8.82
C ILE A 182 6.59 -3.80 -8.79
N VAL A 183 5.98 -3.18 -7.77
CA VAL A 183 4.52 -3.00 -7.70
C VAL A 183 4.00 -2.34 -8.97
N LEU A 184 4.55 -1.19 -9.33
CA LEU A 184 4.16 -0.45 -10.52
C LEU A 184 4.37 -1.28 -11.80
N SER A 185 5.54 -1.91 -11.95
CA SER A 185 5.87 -2.69 -13.15
C SER A 185 4.91 -3.86 -13.36
N PHE A 186 4.62 -4.64 -12.32
CA PHE A 186 3.68 -5.76 -12.41
C PHE A 186 2.24 -5.29 -12.62
N HIS A 187 1.82 -4.20 -11.96
CA HIS A 187 0.50 -3.62 -12.20
C HIS A 187 0.34 -3.18 -13.66
N VAL A 188 1.30 -2.42 -14.20
CA VAL A 188 1.29 -1.97 -15.61
C VAL A 188 1.29 -3.17 -16.56
N LEU A 189 2.16 -4.16 -16.34
CA LEU A 189 2.26 -5.34 -17.20
C LEU A 189 0.94 -6.12 -17.23
N LEU A 190 0.36 -6.43 -16.07
CA LEU A 190 -0.87 -7.23 -16.01
C LEU A 190 -2.09 -6.45 -16.51
N ALA A 191 -2.19 -5.16 -16.19
CA ALA A 191 -3.23 -4.31 -16.73
C ALA A 191 -3.15 -4.21 -18.27
N SER A 192 -1.94 -4.13 -18.82
CA SER A 192 -1.71 -4.04 -20.27
C SER A 192 -2.23 -5.25 -21.06
N PHE A 193 -2.21 -6.46 -20.47
CA PHE A 193 -2.79 -7.63 -21.14
C PHE A 193 -4.28 -7.46 -21.45
N ASN A 194 -5.05 -6.89 -20.54
CA ASN A 194 -6.47 -6.66 -20.76
C ASN A 194 -6.72 -5.43 -21.68
N PHE A 195 -5.86 -4.42 -21.60
CA PHE A 195 -5.97 -3.23 -22.43
C PHE A 195 -5.74 -3.52 -23.93
N VAL A 196 -4.79 -4.38 -24.24
CA VAL A 196 -4.53 -4.84 -25.65
C VAL A 196 -5.74 -5.59 -26.21
N TYR A 197 -6.51 -6.27 -25.39
CA TYR A 197 -7.76 -6.90 -25.81
C TYR A 197 -8.86 -5.89 -26.17
N ILE A 198 -8.99 -4.80 -25.43
CA ILE A 198 -10.00 -3.76 -25.66
C ILE A 198 -9.71 -2.96 -26.95
N ASP A 199 -8.46 -2.65 -27.23
CA ASP A 199 -8.05 -1.86 -28.41
C ASP A 199 -7.83 -2.69 -29.70
N GLY A 200 -7.98 -4.02 -29.65
CA GLY A 200 -8.13 -4.83 -30.87
C GLY A 200 -6.88 -5.16 -31.67
N ASN A 201 -5.67 -5.20 -31.09
CA ASN A 201 -4.46 -5.52 -31.84
C ASN A 201 -4.17 -7.02 -31.94
N PHE A 202 -3.83 -7.47 -33.17
CA PHE A 202 -3.95 -8.80 -33.76
C PHE A 202 -3.10 -9.92 -33.14
N ILE A 203 -1.96 -9.65 -32.51
CA ILE A 203 -1.03 -10.70 -32.07
C ILE A 203 -1.46 -11.32 -30.73
N LEU A 204 -2.09 -10.57 -29.85
CA LEU A 204 -2.61 -11.05 -28.56
C LEU A 204 -4.07 -11.53 -28.63
N LYS A 205 -4.80 -11.19 -29.69
CA LYS A 205 -6.20 -11.60 -29.90
C LYS A 205 -6.39 -13.13 -29.86
N ASN A 206 -5.45 -13.88 -30.40
CA ASN A 206 -5.53 -15.35 -30.40
C ASN A 206 -5.19 -15.98 -29.05
N TYR A 207 -4.32 -15.33 -28.25
CA TYR A 207 -3.97 -15.81 -26.91
C TYR A 207 -5.06 -15.45 -25.90
N VAL A 208 -5.67 -14.30 -26.07
CA VAL A 208 -6.71 -13.78 -25.18
C VAL A 208 -8.09 -14.32 -25.55
N THR A 209 -8.38 -14.65 -26.83
CA THR A 209 -9.63 -15.35 -27.21
C THR A 209 -9.70 -16.75 -26.60
N PHE A 210 -8.59 -17.45 -26.43
CA PHE A 210 -8.56 -18.71 -25.69
C PHE A 210 -8.84 -18.51 -24.18
N LEU A 211 -8.40 -17.40 -23.62
CA LEU A 211 -8.70 -17.01 -22.23
C LEU A 211 -10.09 -16.33 -22.10
N SER A 212 -10.60 -15.65 -23.15
CA SER A 212 -11.82 -14.82 -23.09
C SER A 212 -13.13 -15.59 -23.10
N GLU A 213 -13.18 -16.78 -23.62
CA GLU A 213 -14.38 -17.65 -23.53
C GLU A 213 -14.67 -18.14 -22.10
N ASN A 214 -13.70 -17.93 -21.15
CA ASN A 214 -13.79 -18.34 -19.75
C ASN A 214 -13.50 -17.19 -18.76
N TYR A 215 -13.74 -15.92 -19.09
CA TYR A 215 -13.48 -14.83 -18.15
C TYR A 215 -14.37 -14.88 -16.91
N LEU A 216 -13.73 -15.14 -15.78
CA LEU A 216 -14.31 -15.00 -14.44
C LEU A 216 -14.43 -13.53 -13.98
N PHE A 217 -13.72 -12.61 -14.63
CA PHE A 217 -13.58 -11.21 -14.19
C PHE A 217 -13.77 -10.24 -15.35
N ASN A 218 -14.48 -9.13 -15.11
CA ASN A 218 -14.60 -8.04 -16.05
C ASN A 218 -13.32 -7.15 -16.06
N SER A 219 -13.22 -6.21 -17.01
CA SER A 219 -12.03 -5.36 -17.17
C SER A 219 -11.70 -4.51 -15.94
N LEU A 220 -12.73 -4.08 -15.19
CA LEU A 220 -12.58 -3.30 -13.97
C LEU A 220 -12.05 -4.16 -12.81
N GLU A 221 -12.58 -5.36 -12.66
CA GLU A 221 -12.11 -6.34 -11.67
C GLU A 221 -10.67 -6.75 -11.94
N TRP A 222 -10.30 -6.89 -13.21
CA TRP A 222 -8.93 -7.17 -13.61
C TRP A 222 -7.95 -6.06 -13.19
N SER A 223 -8.37 -4.78 -13.22
CA SER A 223 -7.56 -3.68 -12.69
C SER A 223 -7.24 -3.89 -11.21
N ALA A 224 -8.25 -4.21 -10.39
CA ALA A 224 -8.04 -4.49 -8.98
C ALA A 224 -7.10 -5.69 -8.75
N ILE A 225 -7.27 -6.78 -9.53
CA ILE A 225 -6.41 -7.98 -9.46
C ILE A 225 -4.97 -7.62 -9.85
N SER A 226 -4.77 -6.85 -10.92
CA SER A 226 -3.44 -6.46 -11.38
C SER A 226 -2.72 -5.61 -10.33
N LEU A 227 -3.43 -4.71 -9.66
CA LEU A 227 -2.89 -3.89 -8.57
C LEU A 227 -2.48 -4.77 -7.36
N LEU A 228 -3.36 -5.66 -6.91
CA LEU A 228 -3.07 -6.60 -5.82
C LEU A 228 -1.91 -7.54 -6.15
N SER A 229 -1.82 -7.99 -7.39
CA SER A 229 -0.68 -8.80 -7.88
C SER A 229 0.63 -8.02 -7.80
N GLY A 230 0.61 -6.73 -8.14
CA GLY A 230 1.76 -5.85 -7.94
C GLY A 230 2.24 -5.86 -6.49
N TYR A 231 1.34 -5.65 -5.52
CA TYR A 231 1.66 -5.72 -4.09
C TYR A 231 2.20 -7.10 -3.69
N PHE A 232 1.62 -8.18 -4.20
CA PHE A 232 2.09 -9.54 -3.93
C PHE A 232 3.54 -9.75 -4.39
N PHE A 233 3.89 -9.37 -5.63
CA PHE A 233 5.26 -9.48 -6.13
C PHE A 233 6.22 -8.52 -5.41
N GLY A 234 5.76 -7.33 -5.01
CA GLY A 234 6.52 -6.43 -4.15
C GLY A 234 6.86 -7.06 -2.79
N ILE A 235 5.92 -7.75 -2.16
CA ILE A 235 6.15 -8.52 -0.91
C ILE A 235 7.17 -9.63 -1.15
N LEU A 236 7.00 -10.42 -2.21
CA LEU A 236 7.94 -11.51 -2.54
C LEU A 236 9.36 -10.99 -2.75
N PHE A 237 9.52 -9.85 -3.40
CA PHE A 237 10.82 -9.21 -3.57
C PHE A 237 11.46 -8.84 -2.23
N ILE A 238 10.71 -8.18 -1.33
CA ILE A 238 11.24 -7.79 -0.01
C ILE A 238 11.60 -9.03 0.80
N LEU A 239 10.73 -10.03 0.82
CA LEU A 239 11.00 -11.28 1.52
C LEU A 239 12.20 -12.00 0.92
N GLY A 240 12.30 -12.09 -0.41
CA GLY A 240 13.46 -12.65 -1.10
C GLY A 240 14.75 -11.94 -0.70
N PHE A 241 14.72 -10.60 -0.62
CA PHE A 241 15.87 -9.83 -0.16
C PHE A 241 16.27 -10.17 1.29
N TYR A 242 15.31 -10.40 2.19
CA TYR A 242 15.58 -10.80 3.56
C TYR A 242 16.08 -12.25 3.68
N PHE A 243 15.59 -13.16 2.86
CA PHE A 243 15.99 -14.56 2.91
C PHE A 243 17.32 -14.86 2.20
N PHE A 244 17.53 -14.24 1.03
CA PHE A 244 18.68 -14.52 0.17
C PHE A 244 19.76 -13.43 0.26
N GLY A 245 19.41 -12.23 0.75
CA GLY A 245 20.36 -11.13 0.90
C GLY A 245 21.40 -11.41 1.98
N SER A 246 22.65 -10.99 1.73
CA SER A 246 23.77 -11.06 2.70
C SER A 246 23.58 -10.12 3.90
N HIS A 247 22.35 -9.72 4.19
CA HIS A 247 22.01 -8.71 5.16
C HIS A 247 21.70 -9.31 6.53
N SER A 248 22.00 -8.55 7.53
CA SER A 248 22.13 -8.81 8.94
C SER A 248 20.90 -9.37 9.68
N TYR A 249 19.84 -9.74 9.00
CA TYR A 249 18.61 -10.25 9.60
C TYR A 249 18.28 -11.64 9.09
N SER A 250 18.67 -12.65 9.84
CA SER A 250 17.90 -13.88 9.82
C SER A 250 16.79 -13.69 10.86
N PHE A 251 15.56 -13.49 10.39
CA PHE A 251 14.39 -13.57 11.26
C PHE A 251 14.28 -14.99 11.79
N LYS A 252 14.93 -15.25 12.91
CA LYS A 252 14.65 -16.46 13.69
C LYS A 252 13.29 -16.25 14.32
N PHE A 253 12.29 -16.99 13.87
CA PHE A 253 11.00 -17.07 14.54
C PHE A 253 11.19 -17.69 15.92
N SER A 254 11.70 -16.92 16.88
CA SER A 254 11.72 -17.31 18.30
C SER A 254 10.28 -17.35 18.81
N LYS A 255 9.96 -18.33 19.66
CA LYS A 255 8.59 -18.66 20.09
C LYS A 255 7.93 -17.62 21.03
N ILE A 256 8.60 -16.57 21.47
CA ILE A 256 8.08 -15.67 22.49
C ILE A 256 7.52 -14.37 21.85
N LEU A 257 6.20 -14.26 21.82
CA LEU A 257 5.50 -13.02 21.50
C LEU A 257 5.50 -12.15 22.78
N ARG A 258 6.23 -11.03 22.78
CA ARG A 258 6.13 -10.05 23.87
C ARG A 258 4.97 -9.11 23.57
N LEU A 259 3.87 -9.29 24.26
CA LEU A 259 2.65 -8.48 24.14
C LEU A 259 2.88 -7.00 24.49
N ASP A 260 3.83 -6.68 25.35
CA ASP A 260 4.16 -5.29 25.73
C ASP A 260 4.58 -4.43 24.53
N GLY A 261 5.35 -4.99 23.59
CA GLY A 261 5.73 -4.31 22.35
C GLY A 261 4.55 -4.05 21.44
N PHE A 262 3.65 -5.03 21.33
CA PHE A 262 2.43 -4.95 20.54
C PHE A 262 1.50 -3.83 21.03
N PHE A 263 1.20 -3.77 22.34
CA PHE A 263 0.34 -2.73 22.90
C PHE A 263 0.92 -1.33 22.75
N LYS A 264 2.25 -1.18 22.88
CA LYS A 264 2.92 0.11 22.64
C LYS A 264 2.77 0.59 21.20
N LEU A 265 2.91 -0.33 20.22
CA LEU A 265 2.71 0.00 18.80
C LEU A 265 1.26 0.34 18.49
N ILE A 266 0.30 -0.41 19.05
CA ILE A 266 -1.13 -0.09 18.91
C ILE A 266 -1.42 1.29 19.48
N LYS A 267 -0.97 1.59 20.70
CA LYS A 267 -1.21 2.91 21.31
C LYS A 267 -0.66 4.05 20.46
N SER A 268 0.57 3.93 19.96
CA SER A 268 1.18 4.97 19.11
C SER A 268 0.49 5.06 17.75
N GLY A 269 0.17 3.94 17.13
CA GLY A 269 -0.52 3.88 15.85
C GLY A 269 -1.96 4.40 15.94
N SER A 270 -2.71 4.05 16.99
CA SER A 270 -4.09 4.55 17.20
C SER A 270 -4.15 6.06 17.36
N LEU A 271 -3.19 6.65 18.11
CA LEU A 271 -3.10 8.10 18.22
C LEU A 271 -2.83 8.77 16.87
N ALA A 272 -1.91 8.22 16.08
CA ALA A 272 -1.64 8.71 14.72
C ALA A 272 -2.84 8.48 13.77
N SER A 273 -3.61 7.40 13.98
CA SER A 273 -4.80 7.10 13.20
C SER A 273 -5.90 8.16 13.36
N CYS A 274 -5.99 8.84 14.52
CA CYS A 274 -6.93 9.94 14.71
C CYS A 274 -6.68 11.07 13.68
N GLN A 275 -5.42 11.39 13.40
CA GLN A 275 -5.08 12.38 12.37
C GLN A 275 -5.57 11.93 10.98
N SER A 276 -5.33 10.68 10.60
CA SER A 276 -5.78 10.14 9.30
C SER A 276 -7.30 10.17 9.18
N LEU A 277 -8.01 9.78 10.23
CA LEU A 277 -9.49 9.84 10.28
C LEU A 277 -9.99 11.28 10.14
N MET A 278 -9.39 12.23 10.84
CA MET A 278 -9.77 13.65 10.73
C MET A 278 -9.55 14.19 9.32
N THR A 279 -8.43 13.86 8.69
CA THR A 279 -8.13 14.28 7.30
C THR A 279 -9.16 13.74 6.32
N ILE A 280 -9.49 12.46 6.38
CA ILE A 280 -10.49 11.86 5.49
C ILE A 280 -11.90 12.38 5.79
N SER A 281 -12.26 12.56 7.06
CA SER A 281 -13.56 13.14 7.45
C SER A 281 -13.70 14.56 6.93
N LEU A 282 -12.65 15.37 7.02
CA LEU A 282 -12.64 16.73 6.47
C LEU A 282 -12.78 16.71 4.94
N ALA A 283 -12.06 15.84 4.27
CA ALA A 283 -12.15 15.69 2.81
C ALA A 283 -13.57 15.31 2.37
N LEU A 284 -14.20 14.34 3.05
CA LEU A 284 -15.58 13.93 2.78
C LEU A 284 -16.57 15.06 3.07
N PHE A 285 -16.39 15.78 4.17
CA PHE A 285 -17.21 16.95 4.53
C PHE A 285 -17.12 18.04 3.45
N CYS A 286 -15.90 18.41 3.04
CA CYS A 286 -15.69 19.38 1.97
C CYS A 286 -16.31 18.93 0.64
N THR A 287 -16.18 17.65 0.29
CA THR A 287 -16.80 17.07 -0.92
C THR A 287 -18.32 17.20 -0.86
N ALA A 288 -18.93 16.89 0.29
CA ALA A 288 -20.38 17.01 0.49
C ALA A 288 -20.86 18.46 0.37
N VAL A 289 -20.14 19.41 0.99
CA VAL A 289 -20.48 20.85 0.92
C VAL A 289 -20.34 21.37 -0.52
N ILE A 290 -19.27 21.00 -1.22
CA ILE A 290 -19.03 21.43 -2.61
C ILE A 290 -20.05 20.79 -3.55
N GLY A 291 -20.50 19.58 -3.27
CA GLY A 291 -21.53 18.86 -4.03
C GLY A 291 -22.86 19.62 -4.10
N ILE A 292 -23.17 20.46 -3.10
CA ILE A 292 -24.38 21.32 -3.09
C ILE A 292 -24.35 22.34 -4.26
N PHE A 293 -23.16 22.75 -4.69
CA PHE A 293 -22.98 23.71 -5.81
C PHE A 293 -23.02 23.04 -7.20
N GLY A 294 -23.08 21.72 -7.26
CA GLY A 294 -23.21 20.94 -8.49
C GLY A 294 -22.11 19.89 -8.67
N SER A 295 -22.43 18.85 -9.46
CA SER A 295 -21.57 17.68 -9.69
C SER A 295 -20.20 18.02 -10.31
N HIS A 296 -20.14 19.05 -11.16
CA HIS A 296 -18.89 19.51 -11.78
C HIS A 296 -17.88 20.02 -10.76
N TRP A 297 -18.33 20.77 -9.75
CA TRP A 297 -17.48 21.28 -8.68
C TRP A 297 -17.00 20.17 -7.75
N ALA A 298 -17.87 19.22 -7.43
CA ALA A 298 -17.51 18.04 -6.65
C ALA A 298 -16.47 17.17 -7.36
N ALA A 299 -16.61 16.97 -8.67
CA ALA A 299 -15.64 16.22 -9.48
C ALA A 299 -14.27 16.93 -9.52
N GLY A 300 -14.24 18.25 -9.74
CA GLY A 300 -13.01 19.06 -9.73
C GLY A 300 -12.29 18.99 -8.38
N PHE A 301 -13.03 19.15 -7.28
CA PHE A 301 -12.50 19.05 -5.94
C PHE A 301 -11.98 17.64 -5.62
N GLY A 302 -12.70 16.60 -6.06
CA GLY A 302 -12.26 15.21 -5.93
C GLY A 302 -10.93 14.92 -6.63
N ILE A 303 -10.67 15.54 -7.79
CA ILE A 303 -9.37 15.45 -8.48
C ILE A 303 -8.30 16.21 -7.68
N ALA A 304 -8.60 17.44 -7.21
CA ALA A 304 -7.67 18.26 -6.45
C ALA A 304 -7.19 17.57 -5.16
N ILE A 305 -8.10 16.99 -4.37
CA ILE A 305 -7.75 16.24 -3.16
C ILE A 305 -6.82 15.06 -3.48
N ARG A 306 -7.03 14.36 -4.60
CA ARG A 306 -6.17 13.24 -4.99
C ARG A 306 -4.73 13.68 -5.27
N LEU A 307 -4.55 14.86 -5.82
CA LEU A 307 -3.22 15.45 -6.06
C LEU A 307 -2.55 15.93 -4.76
N GLU A 308 -3.34 16.41 -3.80
CA GLU A 308 -2.82 16.90 -2.51
C GLU A 308 -2.41 15.76 -1.56
N CYS A 309 -3.06 14.61 -1.65
CA CYS A 309 -2.79 13.47 -0.77
C CYS A 309 -1.51 12.69 -1.12
N TYR A 310 -0.79 13.04 -2.18
CA TYR A 310 0.47 12.47 -2.60
C TYR A 310 1.59 13.50 -2.65
#